data_aab79763a766ec5a3ec5de888011ccc3
#
_entry.id   aab79763a766ec5a3ec5de888011ccc3
#
_cell.length_a   1.000
_cell.length_b   1.000
_cell.length_c   1.000
_cell.angle_alpha   90.00
_cell.angle_beta   90.00
_cell.angle_gamma   90.00
#
_symmetry.space_group_name_H-M   'P 1'
#
loop_
_entity.id
_entity.type
_entity.pdbx_description
1 polymer ?
#
loop_
_entity_poly.entity_id
_entity_poly.type
_entity_poly.pdbx_seq_one_letter_code
_entity_poly.pdbx_strand_id
1 'polypeptide(L)'
;MKHKIFFLLGSLLILLGGFGYGYTYMLDHRTADSLSAYCGIDFRADTDEHGKISTANLTLQDYRFAGNQLKPVILLICDNDMYDIKASVRQTPPSYSIAFYNDKTTFKNTNKLFAEFPTETFEAIRQAQVVRVRFTYDNEDAVELPLNEHDLEYWKNQLKDKN
;
A
#
# COMPACT_ATOMS: atom_id res chain seq x y z
N MET A 1 -44.36 0.72 -29.21
CA MET A 1 -43.72 1.80 -28.46
C MET A 1 -43.17 1.36 -27.10
N LYS A 2 -43.73 0.36 -26.40
CA LYS A 2 -43.25 -0.09 -25.05
C LYS A 2 -41.86 -0.70 -25.05
N HIS A 3 -41.42 -1.40 -26.10
CA HIS A 3 -40.09 -2.03 -26.16
C HIS A 3 -38.92 -1.05 -26.36
N LYS A 4 -39.13 0.10 -26.98
CA LYS A 4 -38.09 1.13 -27.17
C LYS A 4 -37.74 1.88 -25.88
N ILE A 5 -38.68 2.01 -24.96
CA ILE A 5 -38.48 2.68 -23.66
C ILE A 5 -37.66 1.79 -22.75
N PHE A 6 -37.84 0.47 -22.76
CA PHE A 6 -37.06 -0.48 -21.97
C PHE A 6 -35.59 -0.52 -22.39
N PHE A 7 -35.30 -0.43 -23.69
CA PHE A 7 -33.93 -0.38 -24.20
C PHE A 7 -33.19 0.91 -23.81
N LEU A 8 -33.92 2.02 -23.79
CA LEU A 8 -33.36 3.32 -23.40
C LEU A 8 -33.04 3.37 -21.89
N LEU A 9 -33.88 2.80 -21.03
CA LEU A 9 -33.65 2.71 -19.60
C LEU A 9 -32.49 1.76 -19.27
N GLY A 10 -32.37 0.64 -19.99
CA GLY A 10 -31.26 -0.32 -19.80
C GLY A 10 -29.93 0.28 -20.19
N SER A 11 -29.85 1.00 -21.30
CA SER A 11 -28.62 1.67 -21.72
C SER A 11 -28.23 2.85 -20.83
N LEU A 12 -29.20 3.56 -20.25
CA LEU A 12 -28.95 4.64 -19.30
C LEU A 12 -28.39 4.12 -17.97
N LEU A 13 -28.89 2.96 -17.48
CA LEU A 13 -28.36 2.32 -16.27
C LEU A 13 -26.93 1.80 -16.45
N ILE A 14 -26.57 1.28 -17.62
CA ILE A 14 -25.21 0.84 -17.93
C ILE A 14 -24.24 2.05 -17.99
N LEU A 15 -24.66 3.16 -18.56
CA LEU A 15 -23.86 4.39 -18.61
C LEU A 15 -23.63 4.98 -17.20
N LEU A 16 -24.63 5.00 -16.34
CA LEU A 16 -24.53 5.51 -14.98
C LEU A 16 -23.66 4.60 -14.08
N GLY A 17 -23.71 3.28 -14.27
CA GLY A 17 -22.84 2.33 -13.57
C GLY A 17 -21.38 2.45 -13.99
N GLY A 18 -21.12 2.66 -15.29
CA GLY A 18 -19.74 2.79 -15.82
C GLY A 18 -19.00 4.02 -15.31
N PHE A 19 -19.65 5.15 -15.13
CA PHE A 19 -19.03 6.36 -14.59
C PHE A 19 -18.61 6.24 -13.13
N GLY A 20 -19.37 5.52 -12.30
CA GLY A 20 -19.03 5.27 -10.90
C GLY A 20 -17.80 4.37 -10.76
N TYR A 21 -17.70 3.34 -11.57
CA TYR A 21 -16.60 2.39 -11.57
C TYR A 21 -15.28 3.04 -12.04
N GLY A 22 -15.34 3.80 -13.14
CA GLY A 22 -14.17 4.51 -13.66
C GLY A 22 -13.60 5.53 -12.68
N TYR A 23 -14.46 6.23 -11.92
CA TYR A 23 -14.00 7.18 -10.91
C TYR A 23 -13.29 6.49 -9.73
N THR A 24 -13.87 5.44 -9.17
CA THR A 24 -13.26 4.66 -8.08
C THR A 24 -11.92 4.06 -8.54
N TYR A 25 -11.86 3.53 -9.76
CA TYR A 25 -10.62 3.03 -10.36
C TYR A 25 -9.54 4.11 -10.41
N MET A 26 -9.85 5.31 -10.88
CA MET A 26 -8.88 6.42 -10.96
C MET A 26 -8.36 6.85 -9.58
N LEU A 27 -9.23 6.83 -8.55
CA LEU A 27 -8.83 7.16 -7.18
C LEU A 27 -7.90 6.10 -6.57
N ASP A 28 -8.11 4.84 -6.90
CA ASP A 28 -7.32 3.72 -6.38
C ASP A 28 -6.01 3.51 -7.17
N HIS A 29 -5.95 3.97 -8.44
CA HIS A 29 -4.78 3.87 -9.31
C HIS A 29 -3.99 5.19 -9.38
N ARG A 30 -3.77 5.80 -8.22
CA ARG A 30 -2.90 6.96 -8.10
C ARG A 30 -1.45 6.60 -8.39
N THR A 31 -0.68 7.55 -8.86
CA THR A 31 0.74 7.40 -9.16
C THR A 31 1.59 8.15 -8.15
N ALA A 32 2.76 7.62 -7.84
CA ALA A 32 3.78 8.26 -7.01
C ALA A 32 5.16 7.77 -7.45
N ASP A 33 6.19 8.54 -7.15
CA ASP A 33 7.58 8.24 -7.45
C ASP A 33 8.28 7.46 -6.33
N SER A 34 7.69 7.42 -5.14
CA SER A 34 8.23 6.76 -3.97
C SER A 34 7.14 6.18 -3.07
N LEU A 35 7.53 5.26 -2.20
CA LEU A 35 6.61 4.56 -1.30
C LEU A 35 5.94 5.53 -0.32
N SER A 36 6.70 6.44 0.29
CA SER A 36 6.16 7.43 1.24
C SER A 36 5.31 8.50 0.59
N ALA A 37 5.51 8.78 -0.70
CA ALA A 37 4.62 9.65 -1.47
C ALA A 37 3.29 8.97 -1.81
N TYR A 38 3.27 7.64 -1.86
CA TYR A 38 2.08 6.86 -2.18
C TYR A 38 1.23 6.54 -0.95
N CYS A 39 1.85 6.09 0.13
CA CYS A 39 1.17 5.62 1.35
C CYS A 39 1.93 6.02 2.61
N GLY A 40 1.27 5.93 3.77
CA GLY A 40 1.93 6.11 5.05
C GLY A 40 2.84 4.93 5.37
N ILE A 41 4.09 5.21 5.75
CA ILE A 41 5.05 4.20 6.19
C ILE A 41 5.67 4.61 7.52
N ASP A 42 5.95 3.62 8.37
CA ASP A 42 6.72 3.78 9.60
C ASP A 42 7.62 2.55 9.74
N PHE A 43 8.93 2.76 9.69
CA PHE A 43 9.93 1.72 9.83
C PHE A 43 10.71 1.93 11.12
N ARG A 44 10.81 0.88 11.94
CA ARG A 44 11.51 0.92 13.22
C ARG A 44 12.31 -0.35 13.41
N ALA A 45 13.49 -0.20 14.01
CA ALA A 45 14.27 -1.32 14.48
C ALA A 45 14.54 -1.19 15.99
N ASP A 46 14.43 -2.31 16.68
CA ASP A 46 14.70 -2.43 18.11
C ASP A 46 16.04 -3.14 18.33
N THR A 47 16.73 -2.76 19.39
CA THR A 47 18.00 -3.36 19.79
C THR A 47 17.82 -4.23 21.03
N ASP A 48 18.65 -5.26 21.15
CA ASP A 48 18.82 -6.04 22.36
C ASP A 48 19.61 -5.26 23.45
N GLU A 49 19.83 -5.88 24.59
CA GLU A 49 20.58 -5.32 25.72
C GLU A 49 22.06 -5.02 25.41
N HIS A 50 22.58 -5.57 24.32
CA HIS A 50 23.96 -5.36 23.84
C HIS A 50 24.03 -4.32 22.71
N GLY A 51 22.92 -3.65 22.38
CA GLY A 51 22.85 -2.66 21.31
C GLY A 51 22.79 -3.24 19.90
N LYS A 52 22.70 -4.57 19.75
CA LYS A 52 22.58 -5.23 18.45
C LYS A 52 21.10 -5.21 17.99
N ILE A 53 20.87 -4.97 16.70
CA ILE A 53 19.51 -5.00 16.12
C ILE A 53 18.91 -6.41 16.30
N SER A 54 17.78 -6.48 16.99
CA SER A 54 17.04 -7.72 17.26
C SER A 54 15.83 -7.89 16.36
N THR A 55 15.08 -6.82 16.11
CA THR A 55 13.89 -6.82 15.24
C THR A 55 13.84 -5.57 14.38
N ALA A 56 13.19 -5.67 13.23
CA ALA A 56 12.85 -4.52 12.42
C ALA A 56 11.42 -4.69 11.88
N ASN A 57 10.63 -3.64 11.97
CA ASN A 57 9.20 -3.68 11.67
C ASN A 57 8.82 -2.57 10.71
N LEU A 58 8.00 -2.90 9.72
CA LEU A 58 7.35 -1.94 8.83
C LEU A 58 5.86 -1.89 9.14
N THR A 59 5.36 -0.70 9.43
CA THR A 59 3.93 -0.41 9.35
C THR A 59 3.65 0.35 8.06
N LEU A 60 2.78 -0.20 7.22
CA LEU A 60 2.32 0.43 5.99
C LEU A 60 0.83 0.75 6.13
N GLN A 61 0.42 1.96 5.79
CA GLN A 61 -0.98 2.37 5.79
C GLN A 61 -1.36 2.90 4.42
N ASP A 62 -2.24 2.19 3.75
CA ASP A 62 -2.78 2.59 2.47
C ASP A 62 -4.31 2.61 2.50
N TYR A 63 -4.94 3.14 1.47
CA TYR A 63 -6.39 3.21 1.39
C TYR A 63 -6.89 2.85 0.00
N ARG A 64 -8.13 2.30 -0.04
CA ARG A 64 -8.87 2.00 -1.26
C ARG A 64 -10.31 2.47 -1.14
N PHE A 65 -10.83 3.02 -2.21
CA PHE A 65 -12.24 3.38 -2.33
C PHE A 65 -13.10 2.19 -2.79
N ALA A 66 -12.50 1.24 -3.51
CA ALA A 66 -13.15 -0.02 -3.91
C ALA A 66 -13.31 -1.04 -2.77
N GLY A 67 -12.73 -0.79 -1.60
CA GLY A 67 -12.84 -1.67 -0.43
C GLY A 67 -11.94 -2.90 -0.45
N ASN A 68 -11.05 -3.05 -1.44
CA ASN A 68 -10.11 -4.15 -1.52
C ASN A 68 -9.16 -4.17 -0.32
N GLN A 69 -8.83 -5.38 0.15
CA GLN A 69 -7.91 -5.58 1.26
C GLN A 69 -6.50 -5.90 0.77
N LEU A 70 -5.50 -5.52 1.55
CA LEU A 70 -4.11 -5.93 1.31
C LEU A 70 -3.96 -7.43 1.56
N LYS A 71 -3.15 -8.10 0.74
CA LYS A 71 -2.69 -9.46 1.03
C LYS A 71 -1.69 -9.45 2.18
N PRO A 72 -1.65 -10.51 3.02
CA PRO A 72 -0.78 -10.57 4.19
C PRO A 72 0.67 -10.94 3.85
N VAL A 73 1.20 -10.34 2.82
CA VAL A 73 2.58 -10.51 2.34
C VAL A 73 3.04 -9.26 1.63
N ILE A 74 4.31 -8.91 1.80
CA ILE A 74 5.00 -7.91 0.99
C ILE A 74 6.24 -8.55 0.36
N LEU A 75 6.64 -8.04 -0.78
CA LEU A 75 7.91 -8.36 -1.41
C LEU A 75 8.85 -7.16 -1.18
N LEU A 76 9.93 -7.42 -0.44
CA LEU A 76 11.04 -6.49 -0.28
C LEU A 76 12.07 -6.78 -1.38
N ILE A 77 12.51 -5.76 -2.10
CA ILE A 77 13.46 -5.85 -3.19
C ILE A 77 14.64 -4.95 -2.87
N CYS A 78 15.80 -5.55 -2.59
CA CYS A 78 17.06 -4.86 -2.31
C CYS A 78 17.98 -5.04 -3.53
N ASP A 79 18.09 -4.01 -4.37
CA ASP A 79 18.73 -4.07 -5.69
C ASP A 79 18.15 -5.20 -6.55
N ASN A 80 18.80 -6.38 -6.58
CA ASN A 80 18.34 -7.56 -7.32
C ASN A 80 17.81 -8.69 -6.43
N ASP A 81 18.01 -8.60 -5.12
CA ASP A 81 17.59 -9.62 -4.17
C ASP A 81 16.14 -9.40 -3.74
N MET A 82 15.37 -10.48 -3.64
CA MET A 82 13.95 -10.45 -3.35
C MET A 82 13.62 -11.30 -2.12
N TYR A 83 12.80 -10.74 -1.23
CA TYR A 83 12.40 -11.37 0.03
C TYR A 83 10.89 -11.28 0.20
N ASP A 84 10.22 -12.44 0.28
CA ASP A 84 8.81 -12.51 0.66
C ASP A 84 8.69 -12.40 2.18
N ILE A 85 8.05 -11.34 2.65
CA ILE A 85 7.88 -11.06 4.08
C ILE A 85 6.42 -11.22 4.44
N LYS A 86 6.15 -12.14 5.37
CA LYS A 86 4.81 -12.33 5.93
C LYS A 86 4.40 -11.09 6.73
N ALA A 87 3.15 -10.73 6.61
CA ALA A 87 2.58 -9.58 7.28
C ALA A 87 1.23 -9.92 7.91
N SER A 88 0.80 -9.11 8.85
CA SER A 88 -0.57 -9.07 9.32
C SER A 88 -1.28 -7.85 8.73
N VAL A 89 -2.55 -8.01 8.38
CA VAL A 89 -3.34 -6.94 7.76
C VAL A 89 -4.58 -6.67 8.59
N ARG A 90 -4.89 -5.39 8.76
CA ARG A 90 -6.13 -4.92 9.37
C ARG A 90 -6.75 -3.85 8.48
N GLN A 91 -7.99 -4.09 8.05
CA GLN A 91 -8.80 -3.07 7.40
C GLN A 91 -9.67 -2.35 8.45
N THR A 92 -9.65 -1.04 8.42
CA THR A 92 -10.57 -0.22 9.21
C THR A 92 -11.77 0.10 8.33
N PRO A 93 -13.02 -0.09 8.84
CA PRO A 93 -14.23 0.32 8.12
C PRO A 93 -14.13 1.77 7.68
N PRO A 94 -14.84 2.16 6.62
CA PRO A 94 -14.78 3.51 6.11
C PRO A 94 -15.14 4.49 7.22
N SER A 95 -14.16 5.28 7.64
CA SER A 95 -14.45 6.50 8.35
C SER A 95 -15.11 7.44 7.34
N TYR A 96 -16.04 8.26 7.78
CA TYR A 96 -16.74 9.27 6.95
C TYR A 96 -15.75 10.32 6.41
N SER A 97 -14.79 9.88 5.62
CA SER A 97 -13.94 10.76 4.82
C SER A 97 -14.67 10.95 3.50
N ILE A 98 -15.56 11.91 3.48
CA ILE A 98 -16.33 12.30 2.30
C ILE A 98 -15.36 13.03 1.37
N ALA A 99 -14.88 12.35 0.34
CA ALA A 99 -14.33 13.05 -0.81
C ALA A 99 -15.48 13.51 -1.68
N PHE A 100 -15.85 14.79 -1.62
CA PHE A 100 -16.80 15.37 -2.52
C PHE A 100 -16.11 15.61 -3.88
N TYR A 101 -16.45 14.82 -4.85
CA TYR A 101 -16.15 15.11 -6.23
C TYR A 101 -17.44 14.92 -7.05
N ASN A 102 -17.92 15.95 -7.69
CA ASN A 102 -19.15 15.95 -8.49
C ASN A 102 -20.38 15.34 -7.76
N ASP A 103 -20.67 15.79 -6.54
CA ASP A 103 -21.81 15.36 -5.72
C ASP A 103 -21.85 13.85 -5.38
N LYS A 104 -20.76 13.10 -5.55
CA LYS A 104 -20.68 11.69 -5.19
C LYS A 104 -19.94 11.52 -3.87
N THR A 105 -20.58 10.83 -2.94
CA THR A 105 -19.98 10.37 -1.68
C THR A 105 -19.18 9.11 -1.95
N THR A 106 -17.88 9.13 -1.70
CA THR A 106 -17.01 7.97 -1.85
C THR A 106 -16.45 7.58 -0.48
N PHE A 107 -16.51 6.31 -0.15
CA PHE A 107 -16.01 5.79 1.13
C PHE A 107 -14.56 5.34 0.99
N LYS A 108 -13.74 5.76 1.95
CA LYS A 108 -12.32 5.43 2.00
C LYS A 108 -12.08 4.31 3.01
N ASN A 109 -11.71 3.13 2.53
CA ASN A 109 -11.29 2.02 3.37
C ASN A 109 -9.78 2.13 3.65
N THR A 110 -9.39 2.10 4.91
CA THR A 110 -7.99 2.19 5.31
C THR A 110 -7.46 0.80 5.64
N ASN A 111 -6.40 0.39 4.96
CA ASN A 111 -5.67 -0.84 5.21
C ASN A 111 -4.37 -0.55 5.95
N LYS A 112 -4.12 -1.26 7.04
CA LYS A 112 -2.84 -1.27 7.75
C LYS A 112 -2.21 -2.64 7.62
N LEU A 113 -0.94 -2.66 7.26
CA LEU A 113 -0.11 -3.84 7.15
C LEU A 113 1.04 -3.70 8.14
N PHE A 114 1.33 -4.79 8.87
CA PHE A 114 2.44 -4.88 9.83
C PHE A 114 3.32 -6.06 9.42
N ALA A 115 4.55 -5.77 9.06
CA ALA A 115 5.53 -6.77 8.65
C ALA A 115 6.76 -6.71 9.56
N GLU A 116 7.13 -7.86 10.13
CA GLU A 116 8.41 -8.03 10.83
C GLU A 116 9.42 -8.56 9.83
N PHE A 117 10.55 -7.88 9.71
CA PHE A 117 11.59 -8.20 8.75
C PHE A 117 12.52 -9.28 9.31
N PRO A 118 12.74 -10.38 8.57
CA PRO A 118 13.72 -11.38 8.94
C PRO A 118 15.14 -10.78 9.01
N THR A 119 15.94 -11.26 9.94
CA THR A 119 17.29 -10.71 10.21
C THR A 119 18.23 -10.80 8.99
N GLU A 120 18.03 -11.78 8.11
CA GLU A 120 18.75 -11.91 6.84
C GLU A 120 18.54 -10.73 5.88
N THR A 121 17.44 -9.97 6.05
CA THR A 121 17.16 -8.80 5.21
C THR A 121 17.90 -7.55 5.68
N PHE A 122 18.38 -7.50 6.92
CA PHE A 122 19.00 -6.30 7.49
C PHE A 122 20.26 -5.89 6.74
N GLU A 123 21.13 -6.85 6.45
CA GLU A 123 22.36 -6.58 5.70
C GLU A 123 22.05 -6.21 4.25
N ALA A 124 21.08 -6.87 3.63
CA ALA A 124 20.64 -6.54 2.28
C ALA A 124 20.15 -5.09 2.18
N ILE A 125 19.33 -4.63 3.16
CA ILE A 125 18.86 -3.23 3.19
C ILE A 125 20.04 -2.27 3.41
N ARG A 126 20.98 -2.58 4.32
CA ARG A 126 22.13 -1.73 4.62
C ARG A 126 23.03 -1.50 3.41
N GLN A 127 23.21 -2.51 2.57
CA GLN A 127 24.11 -2.48 1.40
C GLN A 127 23.40 -1.99 0.12
N ALA A 128 22.07 -2.12 0.02
CA ALA A 128 21.33 -1.81 -1.18
C ALA A 128 21.50 -0.34 -1.62
N GLN A 129 21.62 -0.12 -2.92
CA GLN A 129 21.53 1.21 -3.52
C GLN A 129 20.07 1.64 -3.72
N VAL A 130 19.21 0.67 -4.01
CA VAL A 130 17.78 0.88 -4.19
C VAL A 130 17.01 -0.19 -3.40
N VAL A 131 16.07 0.25 -2.58
CA VAL A 131 15.11 -0.64 -1.92
C VAL A 131 13.72 -0.31 -2.44
N ARG A 132 13.00 -1.35 -2.89
CA ARG A 132 11.60 -1.26 -3.31
C ARG A 132 10.75 -2.16 -2.45
N VAL A 133 9.51 -1.76 -2.25
CA VAL A 133 8.50 -2.56 -1.57
C VAL A 133 7.33 -2.77 -2.51
N ARG A 134 6.94 -4.03 -2.71
CA ARG A 134 5.72 -4.38 -3.43
C ARG A 134 4.70 -4.93 -2.44
N PHE A 135 3.50 -4.43 -2.50
CA PHE A 135 2.33 -4.99 -1.82
C PHE A 135 1.18 -5.16 -2.81
N THR A 136 0.31 -6.12 -2.53
CA THR A 136 -0.74 -6.53 -3.47
C THR A 136 -2.09 -6.55 -2.76
N TYR A 137 -3.13 -6.16 -3.45
CA TYR A 137 -4.51 -6.25 -2.99
C TYR A 137 -5.16 -7.58 -3.40
N ASP A 138 -6.28 -7.91 -2.80
CA ASP A 138 -7.04 -9.15 -3.05
C ASP A 138 -7.62 -9.26 -4.48
N ASN A 139 -7.78 -8.12 -5.16
CA ASN A 139 -8.15 -8.03 -6.59
C ASN A 139 -6.94 -8.12 -7.55
N GLU A 140 -5.76 -8.51 -7.06
CA GLU A 140 -4.49 -8.62 -7.80
C GLU A 140 -3.85 -7.27 -8.20
N ASP A 141 -4.41 -6.14 -7.83
CA ASP A 141 -3.72 -4.85 -8.00
C ASP A 141 -2.45 -4.83 -7.16
N ALA A 142 -1.32 -4.57 -7.79
CA ALA A 142 -0.02 -4.50 -7.15
C ALA A 142 0.54 -3.08 -7.23
N VAL A 143 1.16 -2.66 -6.12
CA VAL A 143 1.92 -1.42 -6.03
C VAL A 143 3.36 -1.79 -5.71
N GLU A 144 4.30 -1.37 -6.57
CA GLU A 144 5.73 -1.52 -6.34
C GLU A 144 6.39 -0.16 -6.49
N LEU A 145 6.99 0.32 -5.40
CA LEU A 145 7.60 1.64 -5.36
C LEU A 145 8.93 1.61 -4.61
N PRO A 146 9.90 2.43 -5.03
CA PRO A 146 11.15 2.59 -4.31
C PRO A 146 10.96 3.40 -3.03
N LEU A 147 11.85 3.22 -2.07
CA LEU A 147 12.12 4.23 -1.06
C LEU A 147 12.81 5.42 -1.76
N ASN A 148 12.45 6.64 -1.36
CA ASN A 148 13.25 7.80 -1.74
C ASN A 148 14.58 7.80 -0.97
N GLU A 149 15.51 8.65 -1.34
CA GLU A 149 16.85 8.72 -0.73
C GLU A 149 16.79 8.94 0.79
N HIS A 150 15.93 9.84 1.26
CA HIS A 150 15.77 10.13 2.68
C HIS A 150 15.25 8.93 3.47
N ASP A 151 14.22 8.24 2.96
CA ASP A 151 13.64 7.07 3.62
C ASP A 151 14.62 5.90 3.63
N LEU A 152 15.37 5.69 2.53
CA LEU A 152 16.39 4.66 2.45
C LEU A 152 17.51 4.90 3.46
N GLU A 153 18.00 6.14 3.57
CA GLU A 153 19.01 6.50 4.56
C GLU A 153 18.48 6.31 5.98
N TYR A 154 17.22 6.71 6.24
CA TYR A 154 16.57 6.50 7.52
C TYR A 154 16.51 5.01 7.89
N TRP A 155 16.06 4.13 6.96
CA TRP A 155 16.01 2.69 7.21
C TRP A 155 17.39 2.10 7.51
N LYS A 156 18.40 2.49 6.71
CA LYS A 156 19.79 2.08 6.95
C LYS A 156 20.30 2.50 8.33
N ASN A 157 19.95 3.73 8.76
CA ASN A 157 20.34 4.24 10.07
C ASN A 157 19.63 3.51 11.21
N GLN A 158 18.35 3.15 11.04
CA GLN A 158 17.63 2.32 12.02
C GLN A 158 18.29 0.93 12.20
N LEU A 159 18.89 0.38 11.15
CA LEU A 159 19.53 -0.94 11.16
C LEU A 159 21.00 -0.92 11.57
N LYS A 160 21.55 0.20 12.02
CA LYS A 160 22.92 0.27 12.59
C LYS A 160 22.90 -0.17 14.04
N ASP A 161 23.85 -1.06 14.41
CA ASP A 161 24.05 -1.43 15.80
C ASP A 161 24.38 -0.18 16.62
N LYS A 162 23.82 -0.07 17.81
CA LYS A 162 24.08 1.03 18.74
C LYS A 162 25.21 0.61 19.65
N ASN A 163 26.41 1.15 19.42
CA ASN A 163 27.57 0.98 20.33
C ASN A 163 27.36 1.76 21.63
#